data_312e4798c1f5b2a7c53c4c8bcb53a7fe
#
_entry.id   312e4798c1f5b2a7c53c4c8bcb53a7fe
#
_cell.length_a   1.000
_cell.length_b   1.000
_cell.length_c   1.000
_cell.angle_alpha   90.00
_cell.angle_beta   90.00
_cell.angle_gamma   90.00
#
_symmetry.space_group_name_H-M   'P 1'
#
loop_
_entity.id
_entity.type
_entity.pdbx_description
1 polymer ?
#
loop_
_entity_poly.entity_id
_entity_poly.type
_entity_poly.pdbx_seq_one_letter_code
_entity_poly.pdbx_strand_id
1 'polypeptide(L)'
;MTDFKKSVIYQIYPKSFYDSDGDGLGDLRGVTEKLDYIKELGADYIWLTPFFVSPQNDNGYDVEDYYHIDPRYGTMEDFEKLAAGAKERGIGLMLDMVFNHTSSRHEWFRKALAGDEKYKNFYIFKKGKGPGIPPTNWE
;
A
#
# COMPACT_ATOMS: atom_id res chain seq x y z
N MET A 1 -11.87 21.84 -10.10
CA MET A 1 -11.89 20.96 -8.91
C MET A 1 -12.62 19.69 -9.33
N THR A 2 -12.02 18.53 -9.17
CA THR A 2 -12.60 17.24 -9.58
C THR A 2 -13.80 16.91 -8.73
N ASP A 3 -14.94 16.59 -9.33
CA ASP A 3 -16.13 16.16 -8.61
C ASP A 3 -16.10 14.62 -8.44
N PHE A 4 -15.53 14.15 -7.35
CA PHE A 4 -15.42 12.72 -7.05
C PHE A 4 -16.77 11.98 -6.99
N LYS A 5 -17.90 12.68 -6.83
CA LYS A 5 -19.22 12.06 -6.85
C LYS A 5 -19.62 11.52 -8.23
N LYS A 6 -18.92 11.98 -9.28
CA LYS A 6 -19.16 11.57 -10.66
C LYS A 6 -18.03 10.72 -11.23
N SER A 7 -17.01 10.44 -10.42
CA SER A 7 -15.82 9.70 -10.85
C SER A 7 -16.00 8.20 -10.64
N VAL A 8 -15.52 7.42 -11.60
CA VAL A 8 -15.40 5.97 -11.52
C VAL A 8 -14.01 5.64 -11.02
N ILE A 9 -13.92 4.95 -9.89
CA ILE A 9 -12.66 4.51 -9.28
C ILE A 9 -12.55 3.00 -9.43
N TYR A 10 -11.49 2.54 -10.10
CA TYR A 10 -11.21 1.12 -10.29
C TYR A 10 -10.13 0.68 -9.31
N GLN A 11 -10.52 -0.17 -8.34
CA GLN A 11 -9.57 -0.69 -7.34
C GLN A 11 -8.76 -1.84 -7.92
N ILE A 12 -7.46 -1.81 -7.69
CA ILE A 12 -6.52 -2.85 -8.11
C ILE A 12 -5.74 -3.36 -6.90
N TYR A 13 -5.77 -4.67 -6.70
CA TYR A 13 -4.78 -5.42 -5.93
C TYR A 13 -3.64 -5.79 -6.87
N PRO A 14 -2.46 -5.13 -6.82
CA PRO A 14 -1.35 -5.45 -7.73
C PRO A 14 -1.03 -6.94 -7.74
N LYS A 15 -0.97 -7.55 -6.56
CA LYS A 15 -0.68 -8.96 -6.32
C LYS A 15 -1.47 -9.95 -7.19
N SER A 16 -2.71 -9.64 -7.55
CA SER A 16 -3.62 -10.57 -8.22
C SER A 16 -4.23 -10.03 -9.51
N PHE A 17 -3.80 -8.86 -9.97
CA PHE A 17 -4.42 -8.22 -11.12
C PHE A 17 -3.88 -8.75 -12.46
N TYR A 18 -2.58 -8.64 -12.67
CA TYR A 18 -1.92 -9.14 -13.88
C TYR A 18 -0.43 -9.39 -13.61
N ASP A 19 0.00 -10.60 -13.89
CA ASP A 19 1.37 -11.08 -13.77
C ASP A 19 2.08 -10.84 -15.11
N SER A 20 3.06 -9.94 -15.16
CA SER A 20 3.74 -9.55 -16.39
C SER A 20 4.95 -10.41 -16.72
N ASP A 21 5.52 -11.12 -15.74
CA ASP A 21 6.75 -11.90 -15.92
C ASP A 21 6.58 -13.41 -15.69
N GLY A 22 5.38 -13.84 -15.29
CA GLY A 22 5.02 -15.26 -15.17
C GLY A 22 5.50 -15.92 -13.88
N ASP A 23 5.77 -15.15 -12.84
CA ASP A 23 6.21 -15.65 -11.53
C ASP A 23 5.05 -16.13 -10.63
N GLY A 24 3.81 -15.88 -11.02
CA GLY A 24 2.58 -16.22 -10.30
C GLY A 24 2.03 -15.09 -9.43
N LEU A 25 2.67 -13.92 -9.43
CA LEU A 25 2.21 -12.71 -8.74
C LEU A 25 1.95 -11.60 -9.76
N GLY A 26 0.89 -10.84 -9.53
CA GLY A 26 0.67 -9.61 -10.28
C GLY A 26 1.62 -8.51 -9.82
N ASP A 27 1.91 -7.57 -10.71
CA ASP A 27 2.92 -6.54 -10.53
C ASP A 27 2.53 -5.19 -11.16
N LEU A 28 3.35 -4.14 -10.93
CA LEU A 28 3.09 -2.79 -11.43
C LEU A 28 3.24 -2.68 -12.95
N ARG A 29 4.08 -3.54 -13.58
CA ARG A 29 4.20 -3.61 -15.03
C ARG A 29 2.93 -4.18 -15.63
N GLY A 30 2.37 -5.21 -15.01
CA GLY A 30 1.10 -5.79 -15.40
C GLY A 30 -0.05 -4.79 -15.32
N VAL A 31 -0.08 -3.94 -14.29
CA VAL A 31 -1.04 -2.82 -14.23
C VAL A 31 -0.81 -1.85 -15.40
N THR A 32 0.46 -1.53 -15.70
CA THR A 32 0.82 -0.65 -16.82
C THR A 32 0.36 -1.20 -18.17
N GLU A 33 0.55 -2.49 -18.42
CA GLU A 33 0.10 -3.18 -19.64
C GLU A 33 -1.43 -3.16 -19.82
N LYS A 34 -2.17 -3.06 -18.73
CA LYS A 34 -3.65 -3.06 -18.75
C LYS A 34 -4.28 -1.66 -18.67
N LEU A 35 -3.50 -0.59 -18.79
CA LEU A 35 -4.04 0.77 -18.73
C LEU A 35 -5.07 1.07 -19.81
N ASP A 36 -4.91 0.53 -21.03
CA ASP A 36 -5.88 0.73 -22.11
C ASP A 36 -7.20 0.02 -21.79
N TYR A 37 -7.15 -1.20 -21.28
CA TYR A 37 -8.34 -1.91 -20.78
C TYR A 37 -9.07 -1.11 -19.69
N ILE A 38 -8.33 -0.56 -18.70
CA ILE A 38 -8.92 0.23 -17.62
C ILE A 38 -9.55 1.52 -18.19
N LYS A 39 -8.93 2.13 -19.20
CA LYS A 39 -9.48 3.30 -19.88
C LYS A 39 -10.76 2.97 -20.63
N GLU A 40 -10.82 1.84 -21.32
CA GLU A 40 -12.02 1.37 -22.04
C GLU A 40 -13.19 1.08 -21.09
N LEU A 41 -12.92 0.66 -19.85
CA LEU A 41 -13.95 0.52 -18.80
C LEU A 41 -14.54 1.86 -18.35
N GLY A 42 -13.94 2.99 -18.75
CA GLY A 42 -14.38 4.32 -18.35
C GLY A 42 -13.95 4.73 -16.94
N ALA A 43 -12.90 4.12 -16.39
CA ALA A 43 -12.35 4.53 -15.10
C ALA A 43 -11.66 5.89 -15.19
N ASP A 44 -11.96 6.77 -14.24
CA ASP A 44 -11.30 8.06 -14.06
C ASP A 44 -10.07 7.96 -13.18
N TYR A 45 -10.09 7.00 -12.24
CA TYR A 45 -9.00 6.76 -11.28
C TYR A 45 -8.73 5.26 -11.12
N ILE A 46 -7.46 4.94 -10.88
CA ILE A 46 -7.02 3.66 -10.35
C ILE A 46 -6.69 3.86 -8.88
N TRP A 47 -7.29 3.04 -8.00
CA TRP A 47 -6.90 2.91 -6.60
C TRP A 47 -6.05 1.66 -6.43
N LEU A 48 -4.74 1.86 -6.21
CA LEU A 48 -3.82 0.76 -5.88
C LEU A 48 -3.88 0.47 -4.39
N THR A 49 -4.17 -0.79 -4.03
CA THR A 49 -3.96 -1.27 -2.65
C THR A 49 -2.47 -1.26 -2.31
N PRO A 50 -2.07 -1.38 -1.03
CA PRO A 50 -0.68 -1.17 -0.64
C PRO A 50 0.31 -2.06 -1.41
N PHE A 51 1.34 -1.43 -1.95
CA PHE A 51 2.45 -2.08 -2.69
C PHE A 51 3.83 -1.68 -2.14
N PHE A 52 3.86 -1.06 -0.97
CA PHE A 52 5.08 -0.77 -0.22
C PHE A 52 5.66 -2.04 0.39
N VAL A 53 6.94 -1.99 0.81
CA VAL A 53 7.60 -3.12 1.47
C VAL A 53 6.80 -3.56 2.70
N SER A 54 6.43 -4.83 2.71
CA SER A 54 5.61 -5.43 3.76
C SER A 54 5.97 -6.90 3.97
N PRO A 55 5.95 -7.42 5.20
CA PRO A 55 6.05 -8.86 5.45
C PRO A 55 4.81 -9.64 5.00
N GLN A 56 3.76 -8.95 4.51
CA GLN A 56 2.52 -9.54 3.97
C GLN A 56 1.71 -10.37 4.96
N ASN A 57 1.83 -10.10 6.25
CA ASN A 57 0.97 -10.75 7.25
C ASN A 57 -0.48 -10.27 7.15
N ASP A 58 -0.67 -9.05 6.61
CA ASP A 58 -1.97 -8.44 6.36
C ASP A 58 -2.08 -7.93 4.90
N ASN A 59 -1.60 -8.73 3.94
CA ASN A 59 -1.71 -8.45 2.50
C ASN A 59 -1.23 -7.05 2.07
N GLY A 60 -0.17 -6.54 2.70
CA GLY A 60 0.42 -5.24 2.40
C GLY A 60 -0.03 -4.12 3.33
N TYR A 61 -1.09 -4.30 4.12
CA TYR A 61 -1.54 -3.30 5.09
C TYR A 61 -0.66 -3.23 6.34
N ASP A 62 0.27 -4.16 6.51
CA ASP A 62 1.33 -4.17 7.52
C ASP A 62 2.64 -3.60 6.92
N VAL A 63 2.68 -2.29 6.66
CA VAL A 63 3.80 -1.62 5.98
C VAL A 63 5.05 -1.63 6.85
N GLU A 64 6.14 -2.19 6.32
CA GLU A 64 7.47 -2.21 6.93
C GLU A 64 8.31 -1.00 6.53
N ASP A 65 8.16 -0.52 5.28
CA ASP A 65 8.87 0.63 4.74
C ASP A 65 7.98 1.41 3.77
N TYR A 66 7.70 2.68 4.07
CA TYR A 66 6.87 3.56 3.24
C TYR A 66 7.62 4.21 2.08
N TYR A 67 8.95 4.10 2.04
CA TYR A 67 9.79 4.80 1.06
C TYR A 67 10.17 3.94 -0.13
N HIS A 68 9.95 2.61 -0.03
CA HIS A 68 10.33 1.68 -1.09
C HIS A 68 9.14 0.84 -1.52
N ILE A 69 9.12 0.53 -2.81
CA ILE A 69 8.19 -0.43 -3.40
C ILE A 69 8.66 -1.84 -3.02
N ASP A 70 7.72 -2.70 -2.67
CA ASP A 70 8.03 -4.10 -2.42
C ASP A 70 8.57 -4.75 -3.71
N PRO A 71 9.75 -5.37 -3.66
CA PRO A 71 10.38 -5.98 -4.85
C PRO A 71 9.50 -6.99 -5.59
N ARG A 72 8.52 -7.56 -4.90
CA ARG A 72 7.53 -8.48 -5.50
C ARG A 72 6.63 -7.79 -6.53
N TYR A 73 6.44 -6.50 -6.40
CA TYR A 73 5.56 -5.71 -7.29
C TYR A 73 6.33 -4.89 -8.31
N GLY A 74 7.65 -4.82 -8.20
CA GLY A 74 8.50 -4.08 -9.12
C GLY A 74 9.38 -3.04 -8.43
N THR A 75 9.74 -2.01 -9.17
CA THR A 75 10.67 -0.96 -8.77
C THR A 75 10.00 0.42 -8.76
N MET A 76 10.70 1.44 -8.27
CA MET A 76 10.27 2.83 -8.38
C MET A 76 10.14 3.26 -9.86
N GLU A 77 11.03 2.78 -10.73
CA GLU A 77 10.95 3.04 -12.18
C GLU A 77 9.67 2.45 -12.79
N ASP A 78 9.25 1.25 -12.36
CA ASP A 78 7.99 0.64 -12.81
C ASP A 78 6.78 1.46 -12.35
N PHE A 79 6.82 2.00 -11.13
CA PHE A 79 5.78 2.90 -10.65
C PHE A 79 5.74 4.23 -11.42
N GLU A 80 6.90 4.81 -11.72
CA GLU A 80 6.99 6.04 -12.50
C GLU A 80 6.43 5.84 -13.92
N LYS A 81 6.71 4.69 -14.56
CA LYS A 81 6.13 4.31 -15.86
C LYS A 81 4.61 4.17 -15.77
N LEU A 82 4.10 3.52 -14.72
CA LEU A 82 2.67 3.41 -14.48
C LEU A 82 2.03 4.79 -14.33
N ALA A 83 2.64 5.67 -13.54
CA ALA A 83 2.14 7.02 -13.30
C ALA A 83 2.11 7.85 -14.59
N ALA A 84 3.17 7.79 -15.40
CA ALA A 84 3.23 8.45 -16.70
C ALA A 84 2.16 7.91 -17.66
N GLY A 85 2.07 6.59 -17.81
CA GLY A 85 1.10 5.95 -18.70
C GLY A 85 -0.36 6.20 -18.30
N ALA A 86 -0.67 6.24 -17.02
CA ALA A 86 -1.99 6.60 -16.50
C ALA A 86 -2.32 8.07 -16.84
N LYS A 87 -1.37 8.98 -16.62
CA LYS A 87 -1.51 10.40 -16.94
C LYS A 87 -1.77 10.64 -18.43
N GLU A 88 -1.05 9.95 -19.31
CA GLU A 88 -1.25 10.05 -20.77
C GLU A 88 -2.68 9.67 -21.19
N ARG A 89 -3.32 8.77 -20.46
CA ARG A 89 -4.69 8.30 -20.68
C ARG A 89 -5.74 9.11 -19.93
N GLY A 90 -5.32 10.13 -19.19
CA GLY A 90 -6.21 10.93 -18.33
C GLY A 90 -6.77 10.14 -17.14
N ILE A 91 -6.06 9.12 -16.68
CA ILE A 91 -6.41 8.33 -15.49
C ILE A 91 -5.62 8.86 -14.30
N GLY A 92 -6.31 9.19 -13.20
CA GLY A 92 -5.67 9.56 -11.94
C GLY A 92 -5.23 8.34 -11.15
N LEU A 93 -4.18 8.48 -10.33
CA LEU A 93 -3.78 7.45 -9.38
C LEU A 93 -4.19 7.84 -7.95
N MET A 94 -4.75 6.89 -7.24
CA MET A 94 -5.02 6.95 -5.81
C MET A 94 -4.19 5.84 -5.13
N LEU A 95 -3.39 6.23 -4.15
CA LEU A 95 -2.55 5.30 -3.41
C LEU A 95 -3.15 5.05 -2.03
N ASP A 96 -3.18 3.79 -1.63
CA ASP A 96 -3.62 3.40 -0.30
C ASP A 96 -2.50 3.69 0.72
N MET A 97 -2.66 4.79 1.45
CA MET A 97 -1.68 5.23 2.45
C MET A 97 -2.10 4.77 3.84
N VAL A 98 -1.52 3.67 4.31
CA VAL A 98 -1.82 3.06 5.60
C VAL A 98 -1.12 3.84 6.72
N PHE A 99 -1.71 4.95 7.18
CA PHE A 99 -1.13 5.80 8.22
C PHE A 99 -1.63 5.51 9.64
N ASN A 100 -2.58 4.59 9.79
CA ASN A 100 -3.15 4.26 11.09
C ASN A 100 -2.19 3.46 11.97
N HIS A 101 -1.37 2.61 11.37
CA HIS A 101 -0.42 1.71 12.04
C HIS A 101 0.75 1.38 11.11
N THR A 102 1.75 0.72 11.64
CA THR A 102 2.86 0.14 10.87
C THR A 102 2.93 -1.36 11.10
N SER A 103 3.74 -2.05 10.28
CA SER A 103 4.17 -3.41 10.60
C SER A 103 4.94 -3.44 11.94
N SER A 104 4.86 -4.54 12.66
CA SER A 104 5.74 -4.81 13.80
C SER A 104 7.22 -4.88 13.40
N ARG A 105 7.52 -5.06 12.11
CA ARG A 105 8.89 -5.03 11.56
C ARG A 105 9.37 -3.64 11.19
N HIS A 106 8.50 -2.64 11.17
CA HIS A 106 8.87 -1.26 10.84
C HIS A 106 9.95 -0.74 11.78
N GLU A 107 10.96 -0.08 11.24
CA GLU A 107 12.09 0.44 12.01
C GLU A 107 11.64 1.33 13.19
N TRP A 108 10.64 2.18 12.98
CA TRP A 108 10.11 3.06 14.03
C TRP A 108 9.54 2.27 15.20
N PHE A 109 8.77 1.21 14.92
CA PHE A 109 8.18 0.38 15.97
C PHE A 109 9.25 -0.39 16.74
N ARG A 110 10.24 -0.96 16.05
CA ARG A 110 11.37 -1.66 16.66
C ARG A 110 12.19 -0.73 17.57
N LYS A 111 12.46 0.51 17.13
CA LYS A 111 13.14 1.53 17.95
C LYS A 111 12.29 1.94 19.16
N ALA A 112 10.98 2.12 18.98
CA ALA A 112 10.06 2.40 20.08
C ALA A 112 10.10 1.31 21.16
N LEU A 113 10.07 0.04 20.76
CA LEU A 113 10.19 -1.11 21.69
C LEU A 113 11.57 -1.18 22.36
N ALA A 114 12.63 -0.76 21.68
CA ALA A 114 13.98 -0.69 22.25
C ALA A 114 14.17 0.49 23.23
N GLY A 115 13.16 1.33 23.41
CA GLY A 115 13.20 2.40 24.40
C GLY A 115 13.54 3.78 23.84
N ASP A 116 13.66 3.96 22.52
CA ASP A 116 13.90 5.26 21.90
C ASP A 116 12.69 6.19 22.10
N GLU A 117 12.84 7.23 22.91
CA GLU A 117 11.76 8.16 23.26
C GLU A 117 11.17 8.91 22.06
N LYS A 118 11.98 9.23 21.02
CA LYS A 118 11.49 9.84 19.80
C LYS A 118 10.45 8.94 19.12
N TYR A 119 10.77 7.68 18.97
CA TYR A 119 9.92 6.72 18.26
C TYR A 119 8.77 6.18 19.13
N LYS A 120 8.90 6.17 20.46
CA LYS A 120 7.78 5.90 21.36
C LYS A 120 6.63 6.86 21.15
N ASN A 121 6.93 8.14 20.87
CA ASN A 121 5.91 9.16 20.64
C ASN A 121 5.15 9.01 19.33
N PHE A 122 5.57 8.10 18.44
CA PHE A 122 4.85 7.78 17.21
C PHE A 122 3.69 6.80 17.44
N TYR A 123 3.67 6.13 18.60
CA TYR A 123 2.72 5.08 18.92
C TYR A 123 2.01 5.33 20.26
N ILE A 124 0.80 4.82 20.37
CA ILE A 124 0.04 4.87 21.61
C ILE A 124 0.28 3.59 22.39
N PHE A 125 1.12 3.67 23.44
CA PHE A 125 1.35 2.59 24.36
C PHE A 125 0.43 2.71 25.58
N LYS A 126 -0.18 1.60 25.99
CA LYS A 126 -1.03 1.54 27.17
C LYS A 126 -0.69 0.30 28.01
N LYS A 127 -0.60 0.50 29.32
CA LYS A 127 -0.35 -0.60 30.26
C LYS A 127 -1.51 -1.59 30.23
N GLY A 128 -1.20 -2.89 30.13
CA GLY A 128 -2.19 -3.96 30.23
C GLY A 128 -2.87 -4.00 31.60
N LYS A 129 -4.03 -4.66 31.68
CA LYS A 129 -4.80 -4.84 32.92
C LYS A 129 -4.14 -5.81 33.91
N GLY A 130 -3.20 -6.65 33.42
CA GLY A 130 -2.44 -7.64 34.17
C GLY A 130 -1.45 -8.39 33.29
N PRO A 131 -0.65 -9.32 33.77
CA PRO A 131 0.25 -10.13 32.97
C PRO A 131 -0.50 -10.85 31.84
N GLY A 132 -0.11 -10.56 30.59
CA GLY A 132 -0.73 -11.15 29.40
C GLY A 132 -2.16 -10.67 29.10
N ILE A 133 -2.70 -9.71 29.87
CA ILE A 133 -4.05 -9.19 29.66
C ILE A 133 -3.95 -7.84 28.93
N PRO A 134 -4.52 -7.69 27.71
CA PRO A 134 -4.48 -6.44 26.96
C PRO A 134 -5.24 -5.30 27.69
N PRO A 135 -4.94 -4.02 27.35
CA PRO A 135 -5.61 -2.87 27.97
C PRO A 135 -7.08 -2.70 27.55
N THR A 136 -7.46 -3.31 26.44
CA THR A 136 -8.79 -3.26 25.85
C THR A 136 -9.43 -4.65 25.81
N ASN A 137 -10.59 -4.77 25.20
CA ASN A 137 -11.26 -6.04 24.89
C ASN A 137 -11.06 -6.48 23.42
N TRP A 138 -10.13 -5.86 22.75
CA TRP A 138 -9.73 -6.27 21.39
C TRP A 138 -8.78 -7.46 21.51
N GLU A 139 -9.01 -8.46 20.68
CA GLU A 139 -8.19 -9.66 20.54
C GLU A 139 -7.11 -9.44 19.47
#